data_de2e47f906ababaf0e0aeb7f52d001ff
#
_entry.id   de2e47f906ababaf0e0aeb7f52d001ff
#
_cell.length_a   1.000
_cell.length_b   1.000
_cell.length_c   1.000
_cell.angle_alpha   90.00
_cell.angle_beta   90.00
_cell.angle_gamma   90.00
#
_symmetry.space_group_name_H-M   'P 1'
#
loop_
_entity.id
_entity.type
_entity.pdbx_description
1 polymer ?
#
loop_
_entity_poly.entity_id
_entity_poly.type
_entity_poly.pdbx_seq_one_letter_code
_entity_poly.pdbx_strand_id
1 'polypeptide(L)'
;RRGRQWLSPFAGQIIFSFYWTFDPKKSIEGLSLVIGLAIAEVLNVQVKWPNDILFDRRKLGGILVEIANHKNGMLNLVIGVGINVSLPKQTEISQPYAEVCEIDPDIDRQTLLLKLIQHLYTRLNIFEKNGINKEFQQAWQSYNAFSNNEVNVLTEQGTISGIEQGIDERGYLKVLCGNKIQMFNGGEVSLRKKL
;
A
#
# COMPACT_ATOMS: atom_id res chain seq x y z
N ARG A 1 1.04 14.51 1.10
CA ARG A 1 0.34 14.37 -0.19
C ARG A 1 -1.11 14.81 -0.01
N ARG A 2 -1.64 15.70 -0.84
CA ARG A 2 -3.01 16.25 -0.79
C ARG A 2 -3.35 16.97 0.53
N GLY A 3 -2.41 17.74 1.11
CA GLY A 3 -2.63 18.51 2.34
C GLY A 3 -2.83 17.68 3.62
N ARG A 4 -2.73 16.35 3.54
CA ARG A 4 -2.81 15.47 4.72
C ARG A 4 -1.49 15.46 5.46
N GLN A 5 -1.55 15.70 6.78
CA GLN A 5 -0.40 15.59 7.66
C GLN A 5 -0.18 14.12 8.07
N TRP A 6 1.09 13.74 8.16
CA TRP A 6 1.50 12.48 8.78
C TRP A 6 1.84 12.75 10.24
N LEU A 7 1.08 12.16 11.14
CA LEU A 7 1.35 12.24 12.58
C LEU A 7 2.31 11.10 12.95
N SER A 8 3.44 11.46 13.54
CA SER A 8 4.47 10.50 13.98
C SER A 8 4.82 10.76 15.44
N PRO A 9 4.00 10.28 16.39
CA PRO A 9 4.34 10.40 17.81
C PRO A 9 5.57 9.54 18.12
N PHE A 10 6.35 10.00 19.09
CA PHE A 10 7.59 9.34 19.51
C PHE A 10 7.30 7.88 19.88
N ALA A 11 8.11 6.97 19.35
CA ALA A 11 8.06 5.51 19.58
C ALA A 11 6.73 4.81 19.25
N GLY A 12 5.73 5.49 18.70
CA GLY A 12 4.41 4.90 18.39
C GLY A 12 4.37 4.09 17.09
N GLN A 13 5.35 4.28 16.20
CA GLN A 13 5.34 3.72 14.85
C GLN A 13 6.69 3.09 14.49
N ILE A 14 6.68 2.17 13.53
CA ILE A 14 7.86 1.80 12.75
C ILE A 14 7.82 2.64 11.48
N ILE A 15 8.79 3.55 11.33
CA ILE A 15 8.95 4.39 10.13
C ILE A 15 10.36 4.17 9.60
N PHE A 16 10.45 3.80 8.34
CA PHE A 16 11.73 3.63 7.66
C PHE A 16 11.61 3.97 6.19
N SER A 17 12.74 4.21 5.54
CA SER A 17 12.83 4.41 4.11
C SER A 17 13.86 3.46 3.50
N PHE A 18 13.49 2.86 2.38
CA PHE A 18 14.38 2.09 1.52
C PHE A 18 14.86 2.96 0.38
N TYR A 19 16.15 2.90 0.10
CA TYR A 19 16.69 3.38 -1.15
C TYR A 19 16.83 2.19 -2.10
N TRP A 20 16.21 2.28 -3.27
CA TRP A 20 16.24 1.23 -4.28
C TRP A 20 16.60 1.79 -5.64
N THR A 21 17.54 1.10 -6.31
CA THR A 21 17.96 1.46 -7.66
C THR A 21 17.26 0.55 -8.65
N PHE A 22 16.59 1.12 -9.64
CA PHE A 22 15.75 0.41 -10.57
C PHE A 22 16.19 0.66 -12.03
N ASP A 23 16.06 -0.36 -12.89
CA ASP A 23 16.33 -0.21 -14.32
C ASP A 23 15.25 0.69 -14.95
N PRO A 24 15.59 1.86 -15.53
CA PRO A 24 14.60 2.77 -16.10
C PRO A 24 13.85 2.22 -17.31
N LYS A 25 14.30 1.10 -17.90
CA LYS A 25 13.59 0.41 -18.96
C LYS A 25 12.38 -0.39 -18.45
N LYS A 26 12.30 -0.61 -17.15
CA LYS A 26 11.21 -1.33 -16.49
C LYS A 26 10.20 -0.37 -15.89
N SER A 27 8.93 -0.75 -15.85
CA SER A 27 7.91 0.06 -15.21
C SER A 27 7.99 -0.08 -13.69
N ILE A 28 7.87 1.05 -12.99
CA ILE A 28 7.68 1.10 -11.54
C ILE A 28 6.20 1.20 -11.14
N GLU A 29 5.29 1.14 -12.11
CA GLU A 29 3.86 1.16 -11.84
C GLU A 29 3.48 -0.04 -10.97
N GLY A 30 2.61 0.20 -10.00
CA GLY A 30 2.22 -0.81 -9.03
C GLY A 30 3.23 -1.12 -7.93
N LEU A 31 4.40 -0.45 -7.87
CA LEU A 31 5.41 -0.72 -6.85
C LEU A 31 4.87 -0.57 -5.42
N SER A 32 4.01 0.41 -5.15
CA SER A 32 3.37 0.56 -3.84
C SER A 32 2.50 -0.65 -3.46
N LEU A 33 1.91 -1.34 -4.45
CA LEU A 33 1.13 -2.57 -4.21
C LEU A 33 2.04 -3.74 -3.83
N VAL A 34 3.23 -3.82 -4.43
CA VAL A 34 4.25 -4.83 -4.10
C VAL A 34 4.71 -4.68 -2.66
N ILE A 35 5.01 -3.44 -2.25
CA ILE A 35 5.39 -3.12 -0.86
C ILE A 35 4.22 -3.43 0.08
N GLY A 36 3.00 -3.07 -0.31
CA GLY A 36 1.78 -3.34 0.47
C GLY A 36 1.55 -4.82 0.70
N LEU A 37 1.65 -5.62 -0.35
CA LEU A 37 1.51 -7.07 -0.26
C LEU A 37 2.60 -7.68 0.65
N ALA A 38 3.87 -7.25 0.49
CA ALA A 38 4.95 -7.72 1.34
C ALA A 38 4.69 -7.49 2.84
N ILE A 39 4.17 -6.32 3.20
CA ILE A 39 3.81 -5.99 4.58
C ILE A 39 2.61 -6.82 5.04
N ALA A 40 1.58 -6.95 4.19
CA ALA A 40 0.37 -7.70 4.50
C ALA A 40 0.65 -9.19 4.75
N GLU A 41 1.57 -9.79 4.00
CA GLU A 41 2.00 -11.18 4.21
C GLU A 41 2.73 -11.39 5.54
N VAL A 42 3.59 -10.45 5.95
CA VAL A 42 4.32 -10.53 7.23
C VAL A 42 3.39 -10.41 8.44
N LEU A 43 2.41 -9.51 8.36
CA LEU A 43 1.50 -9.18 9.47
C LEU A 43 0.16 -9.93 9.40
N ASN A 44 -0.10 -10.67 8.32
CA ASN A 44 -1.39 -11.29 8.02
C ASN A 44 -2.57 -10.30 8.08
N VAL A 45 -2.42 -9.17 7.39
CA VAL A 45 -3.38 -8.06 7.35
C VAL A 45 -3.80 -7.75 5.91
N GLN A 46 -4.68 -6.79 5.72
CA GLN A 46 -5.23 -6.47 4.41
C GLN A 46 -4.54 -5.27 3.77
N VAL A 47 -4.56 -5.26 2.44
CA VAL A 47 -4.16 -4.09 1.64
C VAL A 47 -5.38 -3.33 1.14
N LYS A 48 -5.22 -2.03 0.97
CA LYS A 48 -6.19 -1.18 0.28
C LYS A 48 -5.48 -0.35 -0.78
N TRP A 49 -5.93 -0.50 -2.01
CA TRP A 49 -5.41 0.28 -3.12
C TRP A 49 -5.52 1.80 -2.87
N PRO A 50 -4.52 2.63 -3.24
CA PRO A 50 -3.29 2.22 -3.91
C PRO A 50 -2.11 1.94 -2.96
N ASN A 51 -2.14 2.27 -1.67
CA ASN A 51 -0.96 2.34 -0.82
C ASN A 51 -1.23 2.27 0.69
N ASP A 52 -2.42 1.83 1.09
CA ASP A 52 -2.79 1.69 2.51
C ASP A 52 -2.72 0.22 2.96
N ILE A 53 -2.30 0.03 4.21
CA ILE A 53 -2.39 -1.24 4.94
C ILE A 53 -3.53 -1.11 5.94
N LEU A 54 -4.39 -2.10 6.02
CA LEU A 54 -5.54 -2.12 6.92
C LEU A 54 -5.52 -3.33 7.85
N PHE A 55 -5.97 -3.13 9.08
CA PHE A 55 -6.39 -4.19 9.99
C PHE A 55 -7.78 -3.85 10.52
N ASP A 56 -8.69 -4.81 10.47
CA ASP A 56 -10.09 -4.64 10.86
C ASP A 56 -10.72 -3.36 10.27
N ARG A 57 -10.53 -3.15 8.95
CA ARG A 57 -10.98 -1.98 8.18
C ARG A 57 -10.42 -0.63 8.64
N ARG A 58 -9.54 -0.59 9.63
CA ARG A 58 -8.86 0.59 10.14
C ARG A 58 -7.45 0.69 9.56
N LYS A 59 -6.94 1.89 9.40
CA LYS A 59 -5.62 2.11 8.81
C LYS A 59 -4.51 1.72 9.78
N LEU A 60 -3.75 0.68 9.43
CA LEU A 60 -2.57 0.21 10.16
C LEU A 60 -1.28 0.90 9.69
N GLY A 61 -1.20 1.22 8.41
CA GLY A 61 0.00 1.81 7.84
C GLY A 61 -0.21 2.39 6.46
N GLY A 62 0.86 2.93 5.91
CA GLY A 62 0.87 3.49 4.56
C GLY A 62 2.25 3.48 3.92
N ILE A 63 2.25 3.60 2.60
CA ILE A 63 3.44 3.51 1.76
C ILE A 63 3.52 4.78 0.90
N LEU A 64 4.74 5.28 0.73
CA LEU A 64 5.05 6.38 -0.17
C LEU A 64 6.24 5.96 -1.03
N VAL A 65 6.05 6.00 -2.35
CA VAL A 65 7.13 5.77 -3.33
C VAL A 65 7.40 7.08 -4.04
N GLU A 66 8.64 7.51 -4.03
CA GLU A 66 9.11 8.74 -4.66
C GLU A 66 10.32 8.48 -5.53
N ILE A 67 10.36 9.14 -6.68
CA ILE A 67 11.55 9.18 -7.54
C ILE A 67 12.49 10.24 -6.97
N ALA A 68 13.63 9.81 -6.46
CA ALA A 68 14.64 10.72 -5.93
C ALA A 68 15.41 11.41 -7.06
N ASN A 69 15.94 10.64 -8.01
CA ASN A 69 16.65 11.15 -9.19
C ASN A 69 16.89 10.06 -10.23
N HIS A 70 17.41 10.49 -11.40
CA HIS A 70 18.01 9.62 -12.41
C HIS A 70 19.52 9.84 -12.39
N LYS A 71 20.30 8.82 -12.06
CA LYS A 71 21.77 8.91 -11.99
C LYS A 71 22.41 7.62 -12.51
N ASN A 72 23.50 7.78 -13.26
CA ASN A 72 24.25 6.66 -13.84
C ASN A 72 23.38 5.70 -14.69
N GLY A 73 22.40 6.24 -15.41
CA GLY A 73 21.48 5.44 -16.23
C GLY A 73 20.46 4.62 -15.42
N MET A 74 20.34 4.85 -14.12
CA MET A 74 19.42 4.17 -13.23
C MET A 74 18.39 5.13 -12.64
N LEU A 75 17.21 4.60 -12.33
CA LEU A 75 16.16 5.28 -11.61
C LEU A 75 16.33 5.01 -10.11
N ASN A 76 16.51 6.06 -9.33
CA ASN A 76 16.69 5.95 -7.89
C ASN A 76 15.38 6.29 -7.17
N LEU A 77 14.92 5.37 -6.36
CA LEU A 77 13.65 5.44 -5.64
C LEU A 77 13.89 5.53 -4.13
N VAL A 78 13.06 6.31 -3.47
CA VAL A 78 12.88 6.27 -2.01
C VAL A 78 11.51 5.69 -1.71
N ILE A 79 11.49 4.59 -0.98
CA ILE A 79 10.29 3.86 -0.58
C ILE A 79 10.10 4.07 0.91
N GLY A 80 9.19 4.97 1.29
CA GLY A 80 8.81 5.22 2.67
C GLY A 80 7.71 4.26 3.13
N VAL A 81 7.89 3.68 4.31
CA VAL A 81 6.92 2.81 4.97
C VAL A 81 6.68 3.33 6.39
N GLY A 82 5.39 3.46 6.75
CA GLY A 82 4.98 3.78 8.11
C GLY A 82 3.93 2.79 8.60
N ILE A 83 4.15 2.19 9.77
CA ILE A 83 3.27 1.21 10.39
C ILE A 83 3.02 1.63 11.84
N ASN A 84 1.77 1.75 12.24
CA ASN A 84 1.38 2.00 13.63
C ASN A 84 1.67 0.76 14.47
N VAL A 85 2.44 0.91 15.54
CA VAL A 85 2.76 -0.21 16.43
C VAL A 85 2.00 -0.11 17.74
N SER A 86 2.15 1.01 18.46
CA SER A 86 1.42 1.32 19.68
C SER A 86 1.47 2.83 19.87
N LEU A 87 0.39 3.52 19.51
CA LEU A 87 0.31 4.97 19.55
C LEU A 87 -0.08 5.47 20.95
N PRO A 88 0.44 6.61 21.39
CA PRO A 88 -0.01 7.24 22.64
C PRO A 88 -1.52 7.52 22.59
N LYS A 89 -2.26 7.22 23.65
CA LYS A 89 -3.72 7.40 23.76
C LYS A 89 -4.22 8.83 23.46
N GLN A 90 -3.35 9.81 23.58
CA GLN A 90 -3.66 11.24 23.34
C GLN A 90 -3.43 11.65 21.87
N THR A 91 -3.08 10.70 20.98
CA THR A 91 -2.82 11.02 19.58
C THR A 91 -4.14 11.31 18.85
N GLU A 92 -4.36 12.57 18.51
CA GLU A 92 -5.54 12.99 17.74
C GLU A 92 -5.38 12.59 16.27
N ILE A 93 -5.99 11.46 15.87
CA ILE A 93 -6.03 10.99 14.50
C ILE A 93 -7.46 11.12 13.99
N SER A 94 -7.65 11.90 12.94
CA SER A 94 -8.97 12.23 12.37
C SER A 94 -9.67 11.06 11.66
N GLN A 95 -8.99 9.93 11.47
CA GLN A 95 -9.55 8.74 10.81
C GLN A 95 -9.34 7.50 11.69
N PRO A 96 -10.22 6.48 11.58
CA PRO A 96 -10.03 5.21 12.29
C PRO A 96 -8.68 4.59 11.94
N TYR A 97 -7.92 4.25 12.95
CA TYR A 97 -6.61 3.60 12.81
C TYR A 97 -6.56 2.29 13.61
N ALA A 98 -5.62 1.43 13.23
CA ALA A 98 -5.28 0.20 13.93
C ALA A 98 -3.79 0.20 14.28
N GLU A 99 -3.40 -0.69 15.16
CA GLU A 99 -2.05 -0.84 15.68
C GLU A 99 -1.61 -2.30 15.66
N VAL A 100 -0.31 -2.55 15.47
CA VAL A 100 0.23 -3.92 15.46
C VAL A 100 0.06 -4.62 16.81
N CYS A 101 0.09 -3.87 17.92
CA CYS A 101 -0.15 -4.43 19.26
C CYS A 101 -1.57 -4.99 19.45
N GLU A 102 -2.52 -4.67 18.58
CA GLU A 102 -3.85 -5.30 18.54
C GLU A 102 -3.82 -6.70 17.88
N ILE A 103 -2.81 -6.97 17.04
CA ILE A 103 -2.59 -8.26 16.37
C ILE A 103 -1.73 -9.14 17.25
N ASP A 104 -0.64 -8.59 17.78
CA ASP A 104 0.33 -9.24 18.65
C ASP A 104 0.77 -8.25 19.73
N PRO A 105 0.23 -8.36 20.97
CA PRO A 105 0.57 -7.47 22.08
C PRO A 105 2.05 -7.51 22.49
N ASP A 106 2.71 -8.64 22.26
CA ASP A 106 4.09 -8.89 22.67
C ASP A 106 5.09 -8.68 21.53
N ILE A 107 4.65 -8.02 20.45
CA ILE A 107 5.46 -7.83 19.26
C ILE A 107 6.80 -7.14 19.54
N ASP A 108 7.89 -7.82 19.24
CA ASP A 108 9.22 -7.20 19.25
C ASP A 108 9.43 -6.38 17.97
N ARG A 109 9.57 -5.07 18.14
CA ARG A 109 9.70 -4.10 17.04
C ARG A 109 10.92 -4.34 16.17
N GLN A 110 12.03 -4.78 16.76
CA GLN A 110 13.27 -5.04 16.00
C GLN A 110 13.11 -6.28 15.14
N THR A 111 12.57 -7.35 15.71
CA THR A 111 12.27 -8.59 14.98
C THR A 111 11.25 -8.34 13.86
N LEU A 112 10.19 -7.55 14.12
CA LEU A 112 9.23 -7.16 13.09
C LEU A 112 9.91 -6.39 11.95
N LEU A 113 10.72 -5.37 12.28
CA LEU A 113 11.42 -4.58 11.28
C LEU A 113 12.32 -5.44 10.40
N LEU A 114 13.07 -6.37 11.00
CA LEU A 114 13.93 -7.29 10.25
C LEU A 114 13.14 -8.19 9.30
N LYS A 115 12.01 -8.76 9.76
CA LYS A 115 11.11 -9.56 8.92
C LYS A 115 10.56 -8.74 7.74
N LEU A 116 10.11 -7.52 8.01
CA LEU A 116 9.62 -6.60 6.96
C LEU A 116 10.70 -6.31 5.93
N ILE A 117 11.92 -5.96 6.37
CA ILE A 117 13.05 -5.66 5.47
C ILE A 117 13.36 -6.87 4.58
N GLN A 118 13.50 -8.06 5.14
CA GLN A 118 13.80 -9.28 4.38
C GLN A 118 12.70 -9.60 3.35
N HIS A 119 11.44 -9.47 3.75
CA HIS A 119 10.33 -9.78 2.87
C HIS A 119 10.17 -8.74 1.76
N LEU A 120 10.34 -7.46 2.08
CA LEU A 120 10.38 -6.36 1.11
C LEU A 120 11.49 -6.57 0.07
N TYR A 121 12.70 -6.89 0.51
CA TYR A 121 13.83 -7.17 -0.38
C TYR A 121 13.51 -8.31 -1.36
N THR A 122 12.91 -9.38 -0.85
CA THR A 122 12.52 -10.54 -1.67
C THR A 122 11.47 -10.15 -2.71
N ARG A 123 10.41 -9.43 -2.30
CA ARG A 123 9.33 -9.00 -3.19
C ARG A 123 9.78 -7.99 -4.23
N LEU A 124 10.68 -7.07 -3.88
CA LEU A 124 11.28 -6.12 -4.81
C LEU A 124 12.08 -6.83 -5.91
N ASN A 125 12.91 -7.80 -5.55
CA ASN A 125 13.68 -8.58 -6.54
C ASN A 125 12.77 -9.40 -7.49
N ILE A 126 11.67 -9.95 -6.97
CA ILE A 126 10.68 -10.65 -7.79
C ILE A 126 9.99 -9.66 -8.75
N PHE A 127 9.59 -8.50 -8.24
CA PHE A 127 8.96 -7.46 -9.05
C PHE A 127 9.87 -6.93 -10.16
N GLU A 128 11.15 -6.72 -9.89
CA GLU A 128 12.11 -6.30 -10.92
C GLU A 128 12.22 -7.30 -12.08
N LYS A 129 12.03 -8.58 -11.81
CA LYS A 129 12.09 -9.63 -12.82
C LYS A 129 10.78 -9.82 -13.57
N ASN A 130 9.66 -9.81 -12.86
CA ASN A 130 8.38 -10.33 -13.34
C ASN A 130 7.29 -9.25 -13.49
N GLY A 131 7.50 -8.04 -12.92
CA GLY A 131 6.46 -7.01 -12.86
C GLY A 131 5.23 -7.46 -12.06
N ILE A 132 4.08 -6.89 -12.39
CA ILE A 132 2.76 -7.26 -11.88
C ILE A 132 2.19 -8.40 -12.75
N ASN A 133 2.64 -9.61 -12.53
CA ASN A 133 2.16 -10.79 -13.25
C ASN A 133 0.83 -11.33 -12.67
N LYS A 134 0.27 -12.37 -13.28
CA LYS A 134 -1.01 -12.97 -12.83
C LYS A 134 -0.94 -13.53 -11.41
N GLU A 135 0.18 -14.14 -11.06
CA GLU A 135 0.40 -14.69 -9.70
C GLU A 135 0.39 -13.59 -8.66
N PHE A 136 1.06 -12.46 -8.95
CA PHE A 136 1.01 -11.29 -8.09
C PHE A 136 -0.41 -10.73 -7.97
N GLN A 137 -1.13 -10.59 -9.08
CA GLN A 137 -2.51 -10.07 -9.06
C GLN A 137 -3.43 -10.94 -8.20
N GLN A 138 -3.30 -12.27 -8.28
CA GLN A 138 -4.06 -13.22 -7.45
C GLN A 138 -3.69 -13.12 -5.97
N ALA A 139 -2.40 -13.08 -5.65
CA ALA A 139 -1.91 -12.90 -4.29
C ALA A 139 -2.40 -11.57 -3.69
N TRP A 140 -2.27 -10.48 -4.44
CA TRP A 140 -2.74 -9.17 -4.02
C TRP A 140 -4.26 -9.16 -3.76
N GLN A 141 -5.04 -9.80 -4.65
CA GLN A 141 -6.50 -9.88 -4.51
C GLN A 141 -6.93 -10.65 -3.26
N SER A 142 -6.17 -11.66 -2.83
CA SER A 142 -6.48 -12.42 -1.59
C SER A 142 -6.30 -11.59 -0.32
N TYR A 143 -5.45 -10.56 -0.36
CA TYR A 143 -5.25 -9.61 0.75
C TYR A 143 -6.06 -8.32 0.60
N ASN A 144 -6.75 -8.12 -0.55
CA ASN A 144 -7.47 -6.88 -0.81
C ASN A 144 -8.72 -6.74 0.07
N ALA A 145 -8.73 -5.70 0.90
CA ALA A 145 -9.82 -5.41 1.84
C ALA A 145 -11.18 -5.17 1.16
N PHE A 146 -11.17 -4.80 -0.13
CA PHE A 146 -12.37 -4.45 -0.89
C PHE A 146 -12.67 -5.41 -2.04
N SER A 147 -12.04 -6.58 -2.04
CA SER A 147 -12.25 -7.62 -3.06
C SER A 147 -13.72 -7.89 -3.31
N ASN A 148 -14.18 -7.68 -4.54
CA ASN A 148 -15.57 -7.85 -4.98
C ASN A 148 -16.63 -7.06 -4.20
N ASN A 149 -16.23 -5.99 -3.49
CA ASN A 149 -17.16 -5.11 -2.79
C ASN A 149 -17.56 -3.91 -3.66
N GLU A 150 -18.73 -3.33 -3.34
CA GLU A 150 -19.10 -2.01 -3.85
C GLU A 150 -18.14 -0.95 -3.28
N VAL A 151 -17.61 -0.12 -4.16
CA VAL A 151 -16.64 0.93 -3.84
C VAL A 151 -17.01 2.25 -4.51
N ASN A 152 -16.54 3.33 -3.89
CA ASN A 152 -16.55 4.67 -4.43
C ASN A 152 -15.11 5.09 -4.74
N VAL A 153 -14.86 5.43 -5.99
CA VAL A 153 -13.59 6.00 -6.44
C VAL A 153 -13.77 7.52 -6.50
N LEU A 154 -13.07 8.22 -5.63
CA LEU A 154 -13.10 9.69 -5.56
C LEU A 154 -12.05 10.24 -6.51
N THR A 155 -12.47 10.92 -7.56
CA THR A 155 -11.62 11.59 -8.55
C THR A 155 -11.78 13.09 -8.45
N GLU A 156 -10.96 13.86 -9.17
CA GLU A 156 -11.14 15.33 -9.28
C GLU A 156 -12.45 15.72 -9.97
N GLN A 157 -12.97 14.85 -10.84
CA GLN A 157 -14.21 15.06 -11.59
C GLN A 157 -15.45 14.59 -10.83
N GLY A 158 -15.30 13.98 -9.65
CA GLY A 158 -16.41 13.48 -8.84
C GLY A 158 -16.22 12.05 -8.37
N THR A 159 -17.31 11.45 -7.87
CA THR A 159 -17.34 10.10 -7.33
C THR A 159 -17.87 9.11 -8.37
N ILE A 160 -17.12 8.04 -8.61
CA ILE A 160 -17.53 6.94 -9.48
C ILE A 160 -17.77 5.70 -8.59
N SER A 161 -18.97 5.13 -8.69
CA SER A 161 -19.36 3.94 -7.92
C SER A 161 -19.32 2.69 -8.81
N GLY A 162 -18.90 1.56 -8.24
CA GLY A 162 -18.88 0.29 -8.93
C GLY A 162 -18.41 -0.85 -8.04
N ILE A 163 -18.18 -2.03 -8.63
CA ILE A 163 -17.70 -3.22 -7.94
C ILE A 163 -16.20 -3.36 -8.21
N GLU A 164 -15.40 -3.46 -7.16
CA GLU A 164 -13.96 -3.70 -7.24
C GLU A 164 -13.68 -5.07 -7.90
N GLN A 165 -12.78 -5.10 -8.89
CA GLN A 165 -12.47 -6.28 -9.71
C GLN A 165 -10.95 -6.56 -9.77
N GLY A 166 -10.19 -6.17 -8.74
CA GLY A 166 -8.75 -6.35 -8.67
C GLY A 166 -7.96 -5.30 -9.41
N ILE A 167 -6.75 -5.68 -9.79
CA ILE A 167 -5.79 -4.83 -10.50
C ILE A 167 -5.40 -5.44 -11.85
N ASP A 168 -4.86 -4.62 -12.73
CA ASP A 168 -4.25 -5.08 -13.98
C ASP A 168 -2.73 -5.29 -13.86
N GLU A 169 -2.08 -5.59 -14.99
CA GLU A 169 -0.63 -5.80 -15.09
C GLU A 169 0.21 -4.53 -14.86
N ARG A 170 -0.41 -3.37 -14.78
CA ARG A 170 0.21 -2.09 -14.41
C ARG A 170 -0.09 -1.69 -12.96
N GLY A 171 -0.88 -2.50 -12.23
CA GLY A 171 -1.34 -2.17 -10.88
C GLY A 171 -2.47 -1.13 -10.85
N TYR A 172 -3.14 -0.89 -11.98
CA TYR A 172 -4.32 -0.03 -12.03
C TYR A 172 -5.51 -0.76 -11.44
N LEU A 173 -6.31 -0.05 -10.65
CA LEU A 173 -7.53 -0.60 -10.07
C LEU A 173 -8.58 -0.81 -11.16
N LYS A 174 -9.19 -1.98 -11.20
CA LYS A 174 -10.33 -2.31 -12.05
C LYS A 174 -11.61 -2.16 -11.26
N VAL A 175 -12.57 -1.39 -11.78
CA VAL A 175 -13.90 -1.23 -11.16
C VAL A 175 -14.97 -1.45 -12.23
N LEU A 176 -15.89 -2.36 -11.97
CA LEU A 176 -17.06 -2.60 -12.81
C LEU A 176 -18.13 -1.55 -12.52
N CYS A 177 -18.29 -0.59 -13.44
CA CYS A 177 -19.25 0.48 -13.39
C CYS A 177 -20.40 0.19 -14.37
N GLY A 178 -21.54 -0.28 -13.86
CA GLY A 178 -22.60 -0.86 -14.70
C GLY A 178 -22.07 -2.09 -15.45
N ASN A 179 -22.05 -2.04 -16.78
CA ASN A 179 -21.59 -3.14 -17.64
C ASN A 179 -20.17 -2.91 -18.20
N LYS A 180 -19.42 -1.92 -17.72
CA LYS A 180 -18.08 -1.58 -18.23
C LYS A 180 -17.05 -1.56 -17.11
N ILE A 181 -15.88 -2.14 -17.37
CA ILE A 181 -14.74 -2.01 -16.48
C ILE A 181 -14.05 -0.66 -16.75
N GLN A 182 -13.87 0.11 -15.68
CA GLN A 182 -13.05 1.33 -15.69
C GLN A 182 -11.74 1.07 -14.96
N MET A 183 -10.65 1.69 -15.46
CA MET A 183 -9.31 1.56 -14.93
C MET A 183 -8.91 2.86 -14.23
N PHE A 184 -8.32 2.75 -13.03
CA PHE A 184 -7.90 3.92 -12.25
C PHE A 184 -6.44 3.83 -11.87
N ASN A 185 -5.70 4.90 -12.14
CA ASN A 185 -4.32 5.08 -11.68
C ASN A 185 -4.29 5.65 -10.26
N GLY A 186 -3.35 5.19 -9.42
CA GLY A 186 -3.22 5.58 -8.00
C GLY A 186 -2.85 7.04 -7.72
N GLY A 187 -2.45 7.80 -8.74
CA GLY A 187 -1.95 9.17 -8.57
C GLY A 187 -3.02 10.18 -8.11
N GLU A 188 -4.24 10.09 -8.61
CA GLU A 188 -5.25 11.14 -8.55
C GLU A 188 -6.56 10.73 -7.87
N VAL A 189 -6.66 9.50 -7.38
CA VAL A 189 -7.92 8.96 -6.87
C VAL A 189 -7.79 8.41 -5.44
N SER A 190 -8.92 8.31 -4.75
CA SER A 190 -9.02 7.70 -3.42
C SER A 190 -10.15 6.69 -3.42
N LEU A 191 -9.87 5.48 -2.93
CA LEU A 191 -10.84 4.41 -2.81
C LEU A 191 -11.53 4.45 -1.45
N ARG A 192 -12.86 4.27 -1.45
CA ARG A 192 -13.67 4.12 -0.25
C ARG A 192 -14.64 2.95 -0.44
N LYS A 193 -14.96 2.25 0.64
CA LYS A 193 -16.09 1.33 0.64
C LYS A 193 -17.38 2.14 0.47
N LYS A 194 -18.30 1.68 -0.36
CA LYS A 194 -19.66 2.21 -0.38
C LYS A 194 -20.38 1.72 0.86
N LEU A 195 -20.93 2.65 1.64
CA LEU A 195 -21.74 2.37 2.84
C LEU A 195 -23.12 1.93 2.43
#